data_dcb4433e3307c801d754f27e8bc710ca
#
_entry.id   dcb4433e3307c801d754f27e8bc710ca
#
_cell.length_a   1.000
_cell.length_b   1.000
_cell.length_c   1.000
_cell.angle_alpha   90.00
_cell.angle_beta   90.00
_cell.angle_gamma   90.00
#
_symmetry.space_group_name_H-M   'P 1'
#
loop_
_entity.id
_entity.type
_entity.pdbx_description
1 polymer ?
#
loop_
_entity_poly.entity_id
_entity_poly.type
_entity_poly.pdbx_seq_one_letter_code
_entity_poly.pdbx_strand_id
1 'polypeptide(L)' 'MYEQLLPEAQALQSQTVALRREIHREPELGLDLPKTRAKVLDGLSGLGLEINQSQATTGVVATLRGGHSGPNILLRGDM' A
#
# COMPACT_ATOMS: atom_id res chain seq x y z
N MET A 1 15.42 19.33 1.29
CA MET A 1 15.00 17.96 0.98
C MET A 1 13.64 17.65 1.59
N TYR A 2 13.47 17.87 2.89
CA TYR A 2 12.20 17.55 3.57
C TYR A 2 11.08 18.53 3.24
N GLU A 3 11.41 19.75 2.79
CA GLU A 3 10.42 20.76 2.45
C GLU A 3 9.51 20.34 1.28
N GLN A 4 9.97 19.39 0.47
CA GLN A 4 9.20 18.91 -0.69
C GLN A 4 8.25 17.78 -0.34
N LEU A 5 8.41 17.13 0.82
CA LEU A 5 7.62 15.95 1.18
C LEU A 5 6.14 16.27 1.36
N LEU A 6 5.82 17.38 2.04
CA LEU A 6 4.42 17.74 2.25
C LEU A 6 3.69 18.09 0.95
N PRO A 7 4.26 18.95 0.08
CA PRO A 7 3.62 19.22 -1.21
C PRO A 7 3.46 17.96 -2.07
N GLU A 8 4.45 17.06 -2.07
CA GLU A 8 4.35 15.79 -2.81
C GLU A 8 3.26 14.89 -2.25
N ALA A 9 3.15 14.80 -0.92
CA ALA A 9 2.09 14.04 -0.28
C ALA A 9 0.72 14.63 -0.59
N GLN A 10 0.59 15.96 -0.57
CA GLN A 10 -0.65 16.63 -0.90
C GLN A 10 -1.07 16.37 -2.35
N ALA A 11 -0.11 16.27 -3.26
CA ALA A 11 -0.38 15.96 -4.67
C ALA A 11 -0.96 14.55 -4.84
N LEU A 12 -0.67 13.62 -3.92
CA LEU A 12 -1.19 12.26 -3.95
C LEU A 12 -2.51 12.10 -3.19
N GLN A 13 -2.95 13.13 -2.49
CA GLN A 13 -4.08 13.02 -1.56
C GLN A 13 -5.38 12.60 -2.25
N SER A 14 -5.67 13.12 -3.43
CA SER A 14 -6.90 12.77 -4.14
C SER A 14 -6.96 11.28 -4.48
N GLN A 15 -5.84 10.69 -4.87
CA GLN A 15 -5.74 9.26 -5.15
C GLN A 15 -5.90 8.43 -3.88
N THR A 16 -5.28 8.86 -2.80
CA THR A 16 -5.36 8.19 -1.51
C THR A 16 -6.78 8.21 -0.96
N VAL A 17 -7.46 9.34 -1.06
CA VAL A 17 -8.86 9.47 -0.64
C VAL A 17 -9.77 8.59 -1.48
N ALA A 18 -9.55 8.54 -2.79
CA ALA A 18 -10.34 7.70 -3.70
C ALA A 18 -10.19 6.22 -3.35
N LEU A 19 -8.96 5.77 -3.09
CA LEU A 19 -8.70 4.38 -2.71
C LEU A 19 -9.35 4.05 -1.36
N ARG A 20 -9.24 4.94 -0.38
CA ARG A 20 -9.89 4.76 0.92
C ARG A 20 -11.41 4.59 0.77
N ARG A 21 -12.03 5.42 -0.03
CA ARG A 21 -13.48 5.36 -0.26
C ARG A 21 -13.89 4.10 -0.99
N GLU A 22 -13.09 3.64 -1.93
CA GLU A 22 -13.33 2.38 -2.63
C GLU A 22 -13.33 1.20 -1.67
N ILE A 23 -12.35 1.12 -0.80
CA ILE A 23 -12.26 0.06 0.21
C ILE A 23 -13.45 0.16 1.17
N HIS A 24 -13.81 1.35 1.59
CA HIS A 24 -14.91 1.59 2.51
C HIS A 24 -16.28 1.21 1.93
N ARG A 25 -16.45 1.27 0.62
CA ARG A 25 -17.71 0.87 -0.03
C ARG A 25 -17.92 -0.64 -0.04
N GLU A 26 -16.86 -1.42 0.03
CA GLU A 26 -16.91 -2.88 0.00
C GLU A 26 -16.14 -3.46 1.18
N PRO A 27 -16.60 -3.23 2.42
CA PRO A 27 -15.87 -3.70 3.59
C PRO A 27 -15.90 -5.22 3.68
N GLU A 28 -14.79 -5.78 4.11
CA GLU A 28 -14.65 -7.21 4.36
C GLU A 28 -14.19 -7.40 5.80
N LEU A 29 -14.52 -8.55 6.39
CA LEU A 29 -14.24 -8.81 7.79
C LEU A 29 -13.26 -9.98 7.94
N GLY A 30 -12.48 -9.92 9.00
CA GLY A 30 -11.57 -11.02 9.38
C GLY A 30 -10.29 -11.00 8.57
N LEU A 31 -9.80 -12.20 8.25
CA LEU A 31 -8.51 -12.39 7.60
C LEU A 31 -8.62 -12.78 6.13
N ASP A 32 -9.83 -12.94 5.63
CA ASP A 32 -10.07 -13.29 4.23
C ASP A 32 -10.68 -12.08 3.53
N LEU A 33 -9.82 -11.28 2.89
CA LEU A 33 -10.18 -9.98 2.32
C LEU A 33 -9.77 -9.90 0.84
N PRO A 34 -10.29 -10.78 -0.04
CA PRO A 34 -9.82 -10.82 -1.43
C PRO A 34 -10.09 -9.54 -2.21
N LYS A 35 -11.22 -8.87 -1.96
CA LYS A 35 -11.53 -7.62 -2.66
C LYS A 35 -10.66 -6.46 -2.19
N THR A 36 -10.42 -6.36 -0.89
CA THR A 36 -9.53 -5.36 -0.32
C THR A 36 -8.11 -5.57 -0.82
N ARG A 37 -7.63 -6.83 -0.81
CA ARG A 37 -6.31 -7.14 -1.34
C ARG A 37 -6.17 -6.74 -2.80
N ALA A 38 -7.19 -7.01 -3.63
CA ALA A 38 -7.15 -6.64 -5.04
C ALA A 38 -7.00 -5.12 -5.21
N LYS A 39 -7.70 -4.33 -4.41
CA LYS A 39 -7.60 -2.87 -4.45
C LYS A 39 -6.22 -2.37 -4.02
N VAL A 40 -5.65 -2.99 -2.99
CA VAL A 40 -4.29 -2.65 -2.53
C VAL A 40 -3.26 -2.99 -3.61
N LEU A 41 -3.36 -4.18 -4.22
CA LEU A 41 -2.43 -4.57 -5.28
C LEU A 41 -2.54 -3.65 -6.49
N ASP A 42 -3.75 -3.25 -6.86
CA ASP A 42 -3.96 -2.31 -7.95
C ASP A 42 -3.32 -0.95 -7.64
N GLY A 43 -3.50 -0.45 -6.42
CA GLY A 43 -2.90 0.81 -5.98
C GLY A 43 -1.37 0.78 -5.94
N LEU A 44 -0.76 -0.39 -5.76
CA LEU A 44 0.69 -0.57 -5.75
C LEU A 44 1.27 -0.88 -7.13
N SER A 45 0.43 -1.11 -8.13
CA SER A 45 0.90 -1.46 -9.46
C SER A 45 1.70 -0.31 -10.09
N GLY A 46 2.70 -0.65 -10.89
CA GLY A 46 3.52 0.34 -11.58
C GLY A 46 4.56 1.04 -10.74
N LEU A 47 4.72 0.68 -9.46
CA LEU A 47 5.69 1.31 -8.57
C LEU A 47 7.02 0.57 -8.49
N GLY A 48 7.17 -0.55 -9.20
CA GLY A 48 8.40 -1.32 -9.20
C GLY A 48 8.69 -2.04 -7.89
N LEU A 49 7.65 -2.38 -7.14
CA LEU A 49 7.79 -3.06 -5.86
C LEU A 49 7.84 -4.57 -6.04
N GLU A 50 8.56 -5.24 -5.14
CA GLU A 50 8.48 -6.69 -5.00
C GLU A 50 7.27 -7.01 -4.13
N ILE A 51 6.31 -7.75 -4.68
CA ILE A 51 5.06 -8.05 -3.99
C ILE A 51 5.08 -9.51 -3.54
N ASN A 52 4.85 -9.72 -2.25
CA ASN A 52 4.64 -11.04 -1.68
C ASN A 52 3.27 -11.11 -1.04
N GLN A 53 2.49 -12.09 -1.45
CA GLN A 53 1.15 -12.31 -0.92
C GLN A 53 1.17 -13.47 0.06
N SER A 54 0.54 -13.30 1.21
CA SER A 54 0.39 -14.37 2.17
C SER A 54 -0.49 -15.48 1.61
N GLN A 55 -0.12 -16.74 1.84
CA GLN A 55 -0.95 -17.89 1.49
C GLN A 55 -1.93 -18.25 2.60
N ALA A 56 -1.63 -17.86 3.83
CA ALA A 56 -2.49 -18.16 4.99
C ALA A 56 -3.57 -17.10 5.18
N THR A 57 -3.32 -15.88 4.74
CA THR A 57 -4.25 -14.75 4.85
C THR A 57 -4.24 -13.95 3.55
N THR A 58 -5.00 -12.86 3.50
CA THR A 58 -4.97 -11.93 2.36
C THR A 58 -3.96 -10.80 2.54
N GLY A 59 -3.01 -10.96 3.47
CA GLY A 59 -1.96 -9.97 3.69
C GLY A 59 -1.01 -9.82 2.52
N VAL A 60 -0.46 -8.62 2.38
CA VAL A 60 0.46 -8.26 1.30
C VAL A 60 1.70 -7.62 1.91
N VAL A 61 2.88 -8.03 1.44
CA VAL A 61 4.13 -7.37 1.76
C VAL A 61 4.72 -6.82 0.46
N ALA A 62 4.94 -5.52 0.42
CA ALA A 62 5.54 -4.84 -0.72
C ALA A 62 6.91 -4.32 -0.30
N THR A 63 7.94 -4.64 -1.06
CA THR A 63 9.32 -4.26 -0.76
C THR A 63 9.84 -3.31 -1.81
N LEU A 64 10.28 -2.13 -1.38
CA LEU A 64 11.00 -1.19 -2.21
C LEU A 64 12.50 -1.30 -1.89
N ARG A 65 13.26 -1.71 -2.86
CA ARG A 65 14.72 -1.79 -2.70
C ARG A 65 15.35 -0.45 -3.00
N GLY A 66 16.12 0.07 -2.05
CA GLY A 66 16.87 1.31 -2.24
C GLY A 66 18.09 1.12 -3.12
N GLY A 67 18.72 2.23 -3.48
CA GLY A 67 19.91 2.24 -4.34
C GLY A 67 21.22 1.86 -3.64
N HIS A 68 21.23 1.85 -2.32
CA HIS A 68 22.42 1.57 -1.50
C HIS A 68 22.05 0.67 -0.34
N SER A 69 23.05 -0.07 0.18
CA SER A 69 22.82 -0.87 1.37
C SER A 69 22.65 0.03 2.59
N GLY A 70 21.84 -0.40 3.54
CA GLY A 70 21.54 0.35 4.74
C GLY A 70 20.46 -0.36 5.57
N PRO A 71 19.94 0.28 6.61
CA PRO A 71 18.91 -0.32 7.45
C PRO A 71 17.59 -0.46 6.69
N ASN A 72 16.79 -1.41 7.15
CA ASN A 72 15.45 -1.63 6.63
C ASN A 72 14.43 -0.86 7.47
N ILE A 73 13.45 -0.26 6.80
CA ILE A 73 12.33 0.43 7.47
C ILE A 73 11.05 -0.33 7.12
N LEU A 74 10.28 -0.65 8.15
CA LEU A 74 9.00 -1.33 7.98
C LEU A 74 7.86 -0.37 8.32
N LEU A 75 6.93 -0.23 7.37
CA LEU A 75 5.67 0.47 7.59
C LEU A 75 4.55 -0.56 7.61
N ARG A 76 3.58 -0.39 8.49
CA ARG A 76 2.47 -1.31 8.62
C ARG A 76 1.14 -0.58 8.54
N GLY A 77 0.19 -1.19 7.85
CA GLY A 77 -1.19 -0.74 7.82
C GLY A 77 -2.12 -1.94 7.91
N ASP A 78 -3.23 -1.77 8.60
CA ASP A 78 -4.29 -2.78 8.66
C ASP A 78 -5.20 -2.69 7.45
N MET A 79 -5.76 -3.84 7.08
CA MET A 79 -6.79 -3.89 6.03
C MET A 79 -8.20 -4.07 6.65
#